data_59fd2b195479bdd1671cfec590397f6b
#
_entry.id   59fd2b195479bdd1671cfec590397f6b
#
_cell.length_a   1.000
_cell.length_b   1.000
_cell.length_c   1.000
_cell.angle_alpha   90.00
_cell.angle_beta   90.00
_cell.angle_gamma   90.00
#
_symmetry.space_group_name_H-M   'P 1'
#
loop_
_entity.id
_entity.type
_entity.pdbx_description
1 polymer ?
#
loop_
_entity_poly.entity_id
_entity_poly.type
_entity_poly.pdbx_seq_one_letter_code
_entity_poly.pdbx_strand_id
1 'polypeptide(L)'
;MKYLLILLILNSFTLLSHTEDKSHASAQWQIDAYGSAAPDFIGNYATIIGGNGEILHKGTNGWTCSSANARPFPEMGWSSAHEAMPFCLDENSMKFMNH
;
A
#
# COMPACT_ATOMS: atom_id res chain seq x y z
N MET A 1 -47.48 -9.19 -7.79
CA MET A 1 -47.13 -9.58 -6.43
C MET A 1 -45.93 -10.46 -6.34
N LYS A 2 -45.80 -11.42 -7.23
CA LYS A 2 -44.60 -12.29 -7.21
C LYS A 2 -43.32 -11.57 -7.58
N TYR A 3 -43.41 -10.46 -8.22
CA TYR A 3 -42.27 -9.74 -8.75
C TYR A 3 -41.57 -8.90 -7.72
N LEU A 4 -42.22 -8.55 -6.65
CA LEU A 4 -41.65 -7.72 -5.59
C LEU A 4 -40.58 -8.44 -4.78
N LEU A 5 -40.72 -9.75 -4.65
CA LEU A 5 -39.79 -10.55 -3.90
C LEU A 5 -38.43 -10.66 -4.57
N ILE A 6 -38.39 -10.63 -5.89
CA ILE A 6 -37.16 -10.74 -6.65
C ILE A 6 -36.32 -9.48 -6.53
N LEU A 7 -36.95 -8.31 -6.47
CA LEU A 7 -36.28 -7.05 -6.33
C LEU A 7 -35.61 -6.88 -4.99
N LEU A 8 -36.19 -7.43 -3.95
CA LEU A 8 -35.60 -7.37 -2.60
C LEU A 8 -34.32 -8.19 -2.48
N ILE A 9 -34.26 -9.29 -3.19
CA ILE A 9 -33.10 -10.16 -3.17
C ILE A 9 -31.89 -9.48 -3.84
N LEU A 10 -32.14 -8.74 -4.93
CA LEU A 10 -31.06 -8.03 -5.63
C LEU A 10 -30.46 -6.91 -4.82
N ASN A 11 -31.24 -6.24 -4.00
CA ASN A 11 -30.76 -5.14 -3.18
C ASN A 11 -29.84 -5.58 -2.06
N SER A 12 -30.03 -6.77 -1.54
CA SER A 12 -29.18 -7.25 -0.46
C SER A 12 -27.78 -7.66 -0.92
N PHE A 13 -27.59 -7.85 -2.21
CA PHE A 13 -26.32 -8.29 -2.75
C PHE A 13 -25.27 -7.20 -2.78
N THR A 14 -25.68 -5.96 -2.98
CA THR A 14 -24.74 -4.85 -3.14
C THR A 14 -24.11 -4.40 -1.84
N LEU A 15 -24.65 -4.75 -0.71
CA LEU A 15 -24.15 -4.33 0.59
C LEU A 15 -22.99 -5.18 1.11
N LEU A 16 -22.73 -6.33 0.50
CA LEU A 16 -21.74 -7.28 0.99
C LEU A 16 -20.36 -7.12 0.34
N SER A 17 -20.21 -6.22 -0.62
CA SER A 17 -19.01 -6.17 -1.45
C SER A 17 -17.98 -5.12 -1.00
N HIS A 18 -18.19 -4.43 0.11
CA HIS A 18 -17.30 -3.34 0.52
C HIS A 18 -16.77 -3.52 1.94
N THR A 19 -15.86 -4.47 2.09
CA THR A 19 -15.04 -4.51 3.30
C THR A 19 -13.66 -4.00 2.94
N GLU A 20 -13.33 -2.80 3.40
CA GLU A 20 -11.99 -2.27 3.22
C GLU A 20 -11.08 -2.81 4.30
N ASP A 21 -9.90 -3.25 3.91
CA ASP A 21 -8.85 -3.56 4.86
C ASP A 21 -8.25 -2.25 5.36
N LYS A 22 -8.52 -1.92 6.62
CA LYS A 22 -8.03 -0.70 7.26
C LYS A 22 -6.80 -0.95 8.12
N SER A 23 -6.27 -2.16 8.10
CA SER A 23 -5.06 -2.44 8.86
C SER A 23 -3.85 -1.73 8.23
N HIS A 24 -2.83 -1.55 9.04
CA HIS A 24 -1.56 -0.99 8.55
C HIS A 24 -0.77 -2.01 7.73
N ALA A 25 -1.27 -3.22 7.58
CA ALA A 25 -0.73 -4.20 6.65
C ALA A 25 -1.34 -4.09 5.25
N SER A 26 -2.37 -3.27 5.07
CA SER A 26 -3.01 -3.11 3.78
C SER A 26 -2.06 -2.48 2.76
N ALA A 27 -2.28 -2.79 1.49
CA ALA A 27 -1.50 -2.19 0.42
C ALA A 27 -1.62 -0.67 0.42
N GLN A 28 -2.83 -0.14 0.58
CA GLN A 28 -3.04 1.30 0.52
C GLN A 28 -2.33 2.03 1.66
N TRP A 29 -2.40 1.50 2.87
CA TRP A 29 -1.70 2.13 3.99
C TRP A 29 -0.20 2.18 3.73
N GLN A 30 0.39 1.09 3.26
CA GLN A 30 1.82 1.03 2.97
C GLN A 30 2.22 1.95 1.83
N ILE A 31 1.39 2.03 0.78
CA ILE A 31 1.65 2.94 -0.34
C ILE A 31 1.73 4.37 0.16
N ASP A 32 0.75 4.78 0.96
CA ASP A 32 0.70 6.15 1.49
C ASP A 32 1.85 6.40 2.47
N ALA A 33 2.10 5.48 3.37
CA ALA A 33 3.13 5.63 4.41
C ALA A 33 4.53 5.65 3.81
N TYR A 34 4.83 4.73 2.91
CA TYR A 34 6.18 4.63 2.35
C TYR A 34 6.46 5.74 1.34
N GLY A 35 5.44 6.10 0.54
CA GLY A 35 5.58 7.22 -0.38
C GLY A 35 5.77 8.57 0.31
N SER A 36 5.32 8.69 1.55
CA SER A 36 5.45 9.94 2.32
C SER A 36 6.90 10.27 2.70
N ALA A 37 7.83 9.32 2.53
CA ALA A 37 9.24 9.57 2.78
C ALA A 37 9.86 10.59 1.81
N ALA A 38 9.20 10.86 0.70
CA ALA A 38 9.62 11.85 -0.29
C ALA A 38 8.51 12.88 -0.50
N PRO A 39 8.83 14.05 -1.08
CA PRO A 39 7.78 14.99 -1.48
C PRO A 39 6.79 14.35 -2.43
N ASP A 40 5.56 14.89 -2.49
CA ASP A 40 4.48 14.30 -3.27
C ASP A 40 4.84 14.13 -4.74
N PHE A 41 5.58 15.06 -5.32
CA PHE A 41 5.95 14.98 -6.73
C PHE A 41 6.93 13.83 -7.01
N ILE A 42 7.49 13.21 -5.99
CA ILE A 42 8.30 11.99 -6.09
C ILE A 42 7.51 10.79 -5.58
N GLY A 43 7.01 10.87 -4.36
CA GLY A 43 6.38 9.72 -3.70
C GLY A 43 5.13 9.22 -4.40
N ASN A 44 4.35 10.12 -4.98
CA ASN A 44 3.10 9.74 -5.66
C ASN A 44 3.34 8.94 -6.95
N TYR A 45 4.54 8.99 -7.50
CA TYR A 45 4.87 8.31 -8.76
C TYR A 45 5.96 7.25 -8.60
N ALA A 46 6.36 6.97 -7.37
CA ALA A 46 7.40 5.99 -7.08
C ALA A 46 6.84 4.57 -7.06
N THR A 47 7.71 3.60 -7.29
CA THR A 47 7.40 2.20 -7.02
C THR A 47 7.40 1.99 -5.52
N ILE A 48 6.40 1.30 -5.00
CA ILE A 48 6.28 1.00 -3.57
C ILE A 48 6.49 -0.49 -3.35
N ILE A 49 7.48 -0.83 -2.53
CA ILE A 49 7.75 -2.20 -2.13
C ILE A 49 7.15 -2.40 -0.74
N GLY A 50 6.29 -3.38 -0.60
CA GLY A 50 5.63 -3.68 0.67
C GLY A 50 6.53 -4.36 1.68
N GLY A 51 6.04 -4.47 2.92
CA GLY A 51 6.78 -5.07 4.02
C GLY A 51 7.17 -6.53 3.80
N ASN A 52 6.46 -7.23 2.94
CA ASN A 52 6.77 -8.61 2.56
C ASN A 52 7.56 -8.72 1.26
N GLY A 53 8.04 -7.60 0.74
CA GLY A 53 8.86 -7.58 -0.46
C GLY A 53 8.11 -7.54 -1.78
N GLU A 54 6.77 -7.50 -1.76
CA GLU A 54 6.00 -7.43 -2.99
C GLU A 54 5.89 -6.00 -3.52
N ILE A 55 5.75 -5.85 -4.82
CA ILE A 55 5.49 -4.55 -5.43
C ILE A 55 4.00 -4.24 -5.24
N LEU A 56 3.70 -3.24 -4.41
CA LEU A 56 2.32 -2.82 -4.14
C LEU A 56 1.83 -1.80 -5.15
N HIS A 57 2.74 -1.02 -5.70
CA HIS A 57 2.43 -0.02 -6.71
C HIS A 57 3.65 0.14 -7.61
N LYS A 58 3.43 0.00 -8.91
CA LYS A 58 4.52 0.18 -9.88
C LYS A 58 4.57 1.65 -10.29
N GLY A 59 5.68 2.30 -10.00
CA GLY A 59 5.87 3.71 -10.32
C GLY A 59 6.38 3.96 -11.72
N THR A 60 6.51 5.24 -12.05
CA THR A 60 6.88 5.69 -13.39
C THR A 60 8.07 6.63 -13.40
N ASN A 61 8.63 6.97 -12.25
CA ASN A 61 9.64 8.04 -12.14
C ASN A 61 11.05 7.54 -11.78
N GLY A 62 11.25 6.22 -11.71
CA GLY A 62 12.56 5.66 -11.38
C GLY A 62 12.90 5.68 -9.90
N TRP A 63 11.99 6.14 -9.04
CA TRP A 63 12.16 6.10 -7.60
C TRP A 63 11.46 4.90 -7.01
N THR A 64 12.01 4.38 -5.91
CA THR A 64 11.42 3.26 -5.16
C THR A 64 11.39 3.62 -3.69
N CYS A 65 10.25 3.44 -3.05
CA CYS A 65 10.05 3.69 -1.63
C CYS A 65 9.70 2.39 -0.90
N SER A 66 10.20 2.24 0.31
CA SER A 66 9.95 1.05 1.12
C SER A 66 10.20 1.36 2.59
N SER A 67 10.02 0.36 3.45
CA SER A 67 10.35 0.44 4.87
C SER A 67 11.81 0.09 5.10
N ALA A 68 12.48 0.85 5.96
CA ALA A 68 13.84 0.55 6.39
C ALA A 68 13.89 -0.11 7.77
N ASN A 69 12.75 -0.38 8.39
CA ASN A 69 12.73 -1.04 9.69
C ASN A 69 13.21 -2.48 9.55
N ALA A 70 14.24 -2.86 10.32
CA ALA A 70 14.87 -4.17 10.20
C ALA A 70 14.06 -5.30 10.85
N ARG A 71 13.04 -4.97 11.65
CA ARG A 71 12.20 -5.99 12.28
C ARG A 71 11.33 -6.69 11.23
N PRO A 72 10.94 -7.95 11.48
CA PRO A 72 9.97 -8.61 10.60
C PRO A 72 8.69 -7.78 10.49
N PHE A 73 8.09 -7.75 9.31
CA PHE A 73 6.87 -7.01 9.08
C PHE A 73 5.75 -7.58 9.94
N PRO A 74 5.12 -6.76 10.82
CA PRO A 74 4.09 -7.26 11.71
C PRO A 74 2.84 -7.70 10.95
N GLU A 75 2.12 -8.65 11.50
CA GLU A 75 0.89 -9.18 10.88
C GLU A 75 -0.13 -8.07 10.61
N MET A 76 -0.28 -7.13 11.54
CA MET A 76 -1.21 -6.01 11.40
C MET A 76 -0.53 -4.75 10.87
N GLY A 77 0.72 -4.86 10.44
CA GLY A 77 1.50 -3.74 9.93
C GLY A 77 2.15 -2.92 11.03
N TRP A 78 2.84 -1.86 10.62
CA TRP A 78 3.50 -0.95 11.55
C TRP A 78 2.47 -0.09 12.28
N SER A 79 2.79 0.34 13.49
CA SER A 79 1.89 1.19 14.27
C SER A 79 1.73 2.59 13.67
N SER A 80 2.74 3.05 12.94
CA SER A 80 2.73 4.37 12.30
C SER A 80 3.70 4.39 11.13
N ALA A 81 3.58 5.41 10.27
CA ALA A 81 4.55 5.62 9.21
C ALA A 81 5.96 5.83 9.78
N HIS A 82 6.06 6.54 10.89
CA HIS A 82 7.34 6.78 11.55
C HIS A 82 8.02 5.47 11.98
N GLU A 83 7.25 4.53 12.53
CA GLU A 83 7.78 3.22 12.92
C GLU A 83 8.27 2.43 11.73
N ALA A 84 7.61 2.56 10.59
CA ALA A 84 8.04 1.88 9.37
C ALA A 84 9.41 2.34 8.90
N MET A 85 9.83 3.53 9.28
CA MET A 85 11.10 4.13 8.85
C MET A 85 11.21 4.16 7.32
N PRO A 86 10.24 4.79 6.63
CA PRO A 86 10.22 4.72 5.17
C PRO A 86 11.35 5.52 4.55
N PHE A 87 11.76 5.09 3.37
CA PHE A 87 12.79 5.79 2.61
C PHE A 87 12.51 5.61 1.11
N CYS A 88 13.03 6.55 0.31
CA CYS A 88 12.92 6.48 -1.14
C CYS A 88 14.30 6.63 -1.75
N LEU A 89 14.59 5.83 -2.77
CA LEU A 89 15.85 5.85 -3.50
C LEU A 89 15.56 5.90 -5.00
N ASP A 90 16.41 6.61 -5.76
CA ASP A 90 16.35 6.57 -7.21
C ASP A 90 17.13 5.37 -7.76
N GLU A 91 17.05 5.15 -9.09
CA GLU A 91 17.70 4.01 -9.71
C GLU A 91 19.20 3.96 -9.47
N ASN A 92 19.87 5.10 -9.50
CA ASN A 92 21.32 5.13 -9.32
C ASN A 92 21.70 4.74 -7.89
N SER A 93 20.95 5.23 -6.91
CA SER A 93 21.19 4.86 -5.53
C SER A 93 20.91 3.38 -5.28
N MET A 94 19.87 2.84 -5.92
CA MET A 94 19.55 1.42 -5.82
C MET A 94 20.67 0.54 -6.37
N LYS A 95 21.23 0.92 -7.51
CA LYS A 95 22.38 0.19 -8.10
C LYS A 95 23.58 0.22 -7.19
N PHE A 96 23.83 1.35 -6.56
CA PHE A 96 24.95 1.51 -5.64
C PHE A 96 24.81 0.58 -4.43
N MET A 97 23.63 0.46 -3.89
CA MET A 97 23.36 -0.37 -2.71
C MET A 97 23.41 -1.87 -3.00
N ASN A 98 23.26 -2.27 -4.26
CA ASN A 98 23.27 -3.68 -4.65
C ASN A 98 24.69 -4.22 -4.92
N HIS A 99 25.69 -3.42 -4.70
CA HIS A 99 27.08 -3.88 -4.73
C HIS A 99 27.49 -4.43 -3.35
#